data_637ae7fed123ff5cececb22edfb4af69
#
_entry.id   637ae7fed123ff5cececb22edfb4af69
#
_cell.length_a   1.000
_cell.length_b   1.000
_cell.length_c   1.000
_cell.angle_alpha   90.00
_cell.angle_beta   90.00
_cell.angle_gamma   90.00
#
_symmetry.space_group_name_H-M   'P 1'
#
loop_
_entity.id
_entity.type
_entity.pdbx_description
1 polymer ?
#
loop_
_entity_poly.entity_id
_entity_poly.type
_entity_poly.pdbx_seq_one_letter_code
_entity_poly.pdbx_strand_id
1 'polypeptide(L)'
;MKLVIGTLTVLSVVALTLSGCGNKGAVDTAPLEKSFASAEPATKTSADQVVSAIKTSDYAGAASQLQKLAGQAKLTPEQQQAVKDVLAQVQKQLSDLAAKAGKDAQKAAGDLQKSLPK
;
A
#
# COMPACT_ATOMS: atom_id res chain seq x y z
N MET A 1 -1.18 35.50 42.37
CA MET A 1 -0.92 34.96 41.01
C MET A 1 -1.46 33.57 40.95
N LYS A 2 -2.58 33.40 40.32
CA LYS A 2 -3.16 32.08 40.17
C LYS A 2 -2.78 31.54 38.81
N LEU A 3 -1.86 30.65 38.83
CA LEU A 3 -1.57 29.86 37.64
C LEU A 3 -2.70 28.85 37.48
N VAL A 4 -3.59 29.17 36.61
CA VAL A 4 -4.55 28.17 36.14
C VAL A 4 -3.77 27.32 35.16
N ILE A 5 -3.23 26.26 35.67
CA ILE A 5 -2.72 25.21 34.83
C ILE A 5 -3.98 24.50 34.28
N GLY A 6 -4.38 24.99 33.13
CA GLY A 6 -5.34 24.25 32.34
C GLY A 6 -4.71 22.93 31.98
N THR A 7 -5.07 21.90 32.68
CA THR A 7 -4.84 20.54 32.25
C THR A 7 -5.50 20.39 30.90
N LEU A 8 -4.75 20.62 29.88
CA LEU A 8 -5.11 20.21 28.55
C LEU A 8 -5.03 18.70 28.53
N THR A 9 -6.09 18.10 28.96
CA THR A 9 -6.33 16.69 28.71
C THR A 9 -6.52 16.57 27.21
N VAL A 10 -5.40 16.40 26.53
CA VAL A 10 -5.47 15.91 25.18
C VAL A 10 -5.96 14.47 25.29
N LEU A 11 -7.26 14.35 25.28
CA LEU A 11 -7.84 13.09 24.91
C LEU A 11 -7.43 12.86 23.46
N SER A 12 -6.30 12.21 23.28
CA SER A 12 -6.05 11.50 22.07
C SER A 12 -7.09 10.41 21.97
N VAL A 13 -8.22 10.80 21.45
CA VAL A 13 -9.09 9.83 20.84
C VAL A 13 -8.30 9.29 19.66
N VAL A 14 -7.53 8.28 19.93
CA VAL A 14 -7.13 7.37 18.89
C VAL A 14 -8.44 6.75 18.45
N ALA A 15 -9.09 7.42 17.54
CA ALA A 15 -10.07 6.78 16.73
C ALA A 15 -9.30 5.73 15.96
N LEU A 16 -9.24 4.56 16.53
CA LEU A 16 -9.01 3.35 15.79
C LEU A 16 -10.16 3.26 14.80
N THR A 17 -10.04 4.02 13.75
CA THR A 17 -10.81 3.73 12.57
C THR A 17 -10.27 2.41 12.08
N LEU A 18 -10.84 1.37 12.57
CA LEU A 18 -10.81 0.06 11.96
C LEU A 18 -11.53 0.18 10.62
N SER A 19 -10.96 0.96 9.74
CA SER A 19 -11.38 0.99 8.35
C SER A 19 -10.80 -0.18 7.59
N GLY A 20 -10.44 -1.22 8.32
CA GLY A 20 -10.05 -2.47 7.75
C GLY A 20 -11.22 -3.36 7.33
N CYS A 21 -12.41 -2.91 7.56
CA CYS A 21 -13.59 -3.69 7.23
C CYS A 21 -13.89 -3.59 5.74
N GLY A 22 -13.57 -4.59 5.00
CA GLY A 22 -14.19 -4.83 3.71
C GLY A 22 -13.28 -5.02 2.52
N ASN A 23 -12.02 -4.66 2.59
CA ASN A 23 -11.10 -4.89 1.48
C ASN A 23 -10.11 -6.00 1.82
N LYS A 24 -10.61 -7.21 1.89
CA LYS A 24 -9.73 -8.38 1.94
C LYS A 24 -8.87 -8.38 0.68
N GLY A 25 -7.58 -8.19 0.86
CA GLY A 25 -6.60 -8.15 -0.20
C GLY A 25 -6.16 -6.76 -0.65
N ALA A 26 -6.70 -5.70 -0.08
CA ALA A 26 -6.19 -4.36 -0.35
C ALA A 26 -4.88 -4.10 0.39
N VAL A 27 -3.97 -3.40 -0.27
CA VAL A 27 -2.71 -2.98 0.34
C VAL A 27 -2.97 -1.83 1.30
N ASP A 28 -2.45 -1.95 2.52
CA ASP A 28 -2.55 -0.89 3.52
C ASP A 28 -1.49 0.19 3.25
N THR A 29 -1.92 1.36 2.83
CA THR A 29 -1.06 2.51 2.56
C THR A 29 -0.84 3.41 3.76
N ALA A 30 -1.57 3.20 4.86
CA ALA A 30 -1.50 4.07 6.03
C ALA A 30 -0.09 4.17 6.64
N PRO A 31 0.69 3.09 6.77
CA PRO A 31 2.06 3.20 7.26
C PRO A 31 2.93 4.09 6.36
N LEU A 32 2.76 3.99 5.06
CA LEU A 32 3.48 4.80 4.10
C LEU A 32 3.10 6.27 4.21
N GLU A 33 1.81 6.56 4.21
CA GLU A 33 1.29 7.93 4.34
C GLU A 33 1.78 8.59 5.63
N LYS A 34 1.73 7.89 6.75
CA LYS A 34 2.18 8.40 8.05
C LYS A 34 3.68 8.65 8.10
N SER A 35 4.46 7.70 7.62
CA SER A 35 5.92 7.77 7.66
C SER A 35 6.48 8.87 6.76
N PHE A 36 5.80 9.19 5.68
CA PHE A 36 6.22 10.20 4.71
C PHE A 36 5.47 11.53 4.84
N ALA A 37 4.60 11.69 5.83
CA ALA A 37 3.83 12.92 6.03
C ALA A 37 4.73 14.16 6.21
N SER A 38 5.86 14.00 6.90
CA SER A 38 6.84 15.06 7.14
C SER A 38 8.13 14.91 6.33
N ALA A 39 8.12 14.05 5.31
CA ALA A 39 9.27 13.87 4.44
C ALA A 39 9.52 15.08 3.54
N GLU A 40 10.72 15.15 2.97
CA GLU A 40 11.04 16.16 1.96
C GLU A 40 10.03 16.10 0.80
N PRO A 41 9.71 17.24 0.16
CA PRO A 41 8.68 17.28 -0.89
C PRO A 41 8.87 16.26 -2.01
N ALA A 42 10.09 16.04 -2.45
CA ALA A 42 10.40 15.06 -3.50
C ALA A 42 10.12 13.63 -3.04
N THR A 43 10.52 13.30 -1.83
CA THR A 43 10.30 11.99 -1.21
C THR A 43 8.81 11.75 -0.94
N LYS A 44 8.13 12.77 -0.43
CA LYS A 44 6.69 12.73 -0.23
C LYS A 44 5.94 12.50 -1.53
N THR A 45 6.30 13.20 -2.59
CA THR A 45 5.71 13.01 -3.92
C THR A 45 5.87 11.58 -4.41
N SER A 46 7.05 11.00 -4.21
CA SER A 46 7.29 9.59 -4.56
C SER A 46 6.38 8.64 -3.76
N ALA A 47 6.22 8.88 -2.48
CA ALA A 47 5.30 8.10 -1.64
C ALA A 47 3.84 8.27 -2.08
N ASP A 48 3.42 9.49 -2.40
CA ASP A 48 2.07 9.77 -2.89
C ASP A 48 1.80 9.08 -4.23
N GLN A 49 2.79 8.98 -5.11
CA GLN A 49 2.68 8.24 -6.36
C GLN A 49 2.47 6.74 -6.11
N VAL A 50 3.15 6.17 -5.13
CA VAL A 50 2.93 4.78 -4.71
C VAL A 50 1.49 4.59 -4.25
N VAL A 51 1.02 5.47 -3.38
CA VAL A 51 -0.36 5.42 -2.86
C VAL A 51 -1.37 5.52 -3.99
N SER A 52 -1.17 6.44 -4.93
CA SER A 52 -2.03 6.57 -6.10
C SER A 52 -2.04 5.32 -6.97
N ALA A 53 -0.88 4.74 -7.23
CA ALA A 53 -0.77 3.50 -7.99
C ALA A 53 -1.52 2.34 -7.31
N ILE A 54 -1.42 2.23 -6.00
CA ILE A 54 -2.14 1.21 -5.22
C ILE A 54 -3.66 1.45 -5.31
N LYS A 55 -4.11 2.68 -5.17
CA LYS A 55 -5.53 3.03 -5.25
C LYS A 55 -6.14 2.74 -6.62
N THR A 56 -5.35 2.83 -7.67
CA THR A 56 -5.77 2.49 -9.03
C THR A 56 -5.50 1.02 -9.40
N SER A 57 -5.10 0.21 -8.43
CA SER A 57 -4.75 -1.21 -8.63
C SER A 57 -3.56 -1.44 -9.56
N ASP A 58 -2.73 -0.44 -9.76
CA ASP A 58 -1.48 -0.56 -10.50
C ASP A 58 -0.36 -1.04 -9.57
N TYR A 59 -0.44 -2.30 -9.19
CA TYR A 59 0.51 -2.89 -8.23
C TYR A 59 1.91 -3.04 -8.84
N ALA A 60 2.02 -3.27 -10.13
CA ALA A 60 3.31 -3.33 -10.81
C ALA A 60 4.02 -1.97 -10.78
N GLY A 61 3.31 -0.90 -11.08
CA GLY A 61 3.81 0.46 -10.96
C GLY A 61 4.17 0.82 -9.51
N ALA A 62 3.32 0.45 -8.58
CA ALA A 62 3.55 0.65 -7.15
C ALA A 62 4.83 -0.06 -6.67
N ALA A 63 5.04 -1.30 -7.06
CA ALA A 63 6.24 -2.06 -6.72
C ALA A 63 7.50 -1.39 -7.26
N SER A 64 7.48 -0.95 -8.50
CA SER A 64 8.60 -0.23 -9.13
C SER A 64 8.92 1.08 -8.39
N GLN A 65 7.90 1.85 -8.05
CA GLN A 65 8.05 3.09 -7.30
C GLN A 65 8.56 2.85 -5.88
N LEU A 66 8.06 1.81 -5.21
CA LEU A 66 8.53 1.41 -3.88
C LEU A 66 10.00 1.00 -3.89
N GLN A 67 10.44 0.29 -4.92
CA GLN A 67 11.85 -0.08 -5.07
C GLN A 67 12.74 1.16 -5.24
N LYS A 68 12.30 2.12 -6.04
CA LYS A 68 13.01 3.41 -6.20
C LYS A 68 13.06 4.17 -4.88
N LEU A 69 11.95 4.19 -4.15
CA LEU A 69 11.85 4.85 -2.86
C LEU A 69 12.78 4.17 -1.84
N ALA A 70 12.80 2.84 -1.81
CA ALA A 70 13.68 2.07 -0.93
C ALA A 70 15.17 2.31 -1.21
N GLY A 71 15.53 2.66 -2.43
CA GLY A 71 16.89 2.98 -2.83
C GLY A 71 17.37 4.36 -2.42
N GLN A 72 16.50 5.20 -1.87
CA GLN A 72 16.89 6.54 -1.42
C GLN A 72 17.69 6.46 -0.12
N ALA A 73 18.83 7.17 -0.08
CA ALA A 73 19.77 7.09 1.03
C ALA A 73 19.31 7.81 2.30
N LYS A 74 18.30 8.67 2.22
CA LYS A 74 17.87 9.55 3.31
C LYS A 74 16.61 9.10 4.03
N LEU A 75 16.23 7.83 3.91
CA LEU A 75 15.04 7.30 4.57
C LEU A 75 15.33 7.06 6.05
N THR A 76 14.40 7.48 6.90
CA THR A 76 14.41 7.09 8.31
C THR A 76 14.14 5.60 8.46
N PRO A 77 14.54 4.97 9.59
CA PRO A 77 14.22 3.57 9.84
C PRO A 77 12.72 3.25 9.74
N GLU A 78 11.88 4.17 10.18
CA GLU A 78 10.42 4.05 10.11
C GLU A 78 9.93 4.07 8.66
N GLN A 79 10.47 4.97 7.85
CA GLN A 79 10.18 5.06 6.43
C GLN A 79 10.63 3.80 5.69
N GLN A 80 11.82 3.30 5.98
CA GLN A 80 12.32 2.05 5.41
C GLN A 80 11.41 0.86 5.75
N GLN A 81 10.96 0.78 7.00
CA GLN A 81 10.06 -0.28 7.43
C GLN A 81 8.72 -0.17 6.71
N ALA A 82 8.14 1.02 6.64
CA ALA A 82 6.90 1.25 5.92
C ALA A 82 6.99 0.86 4.44
N VAL A 83 8.08 1.21 3.78
CA VAL A 83 8.33 0.82 2.38
C VAL A 83 8.40 -0.70 2.23
N LYS A 84 9.11 -1.38 3.11
CA LYS A 84 9.23 -2.85 3.09
C LYS A 84 7.87 -3.51 3.31
N ASP A 85 7.11 -3.04 4.28
CA ASP A 85 5.80 -3.60 4.61
C ASP A 85 4.82 -3.44 3.44
N VAL A 86 4.77 -2.26 2.85
CA VAL A 86 3.90 -1.99 1.70
C VAL A 86 4.39 -2.77 0.47
N LEU A 87 5.70 -2.85 0.25
CA LEU A 87 6.26 -3.64 -0.86
C LEU A 87 5.89 -5.12 -0.75
N ALA A 88 5.98 -5.69 0.45
CA ALA A 88 5.58 -7.08 0.69
C ALA A 88 4.10 -7.31 0.38
N GLN A 89 3.24 -6.39 0.79
CA GLN A 89 1.81 -6.46 0.48
C GLN A 89 1.54 -6.34 -1.02
N VAL A 90 2.22 -5.42 -1.70
CA VAL A 90 2.10 -5.22 -3.15
C VAL A 90 2.57 -6.46 -3.90
N GLN A 91 3.69 -7.05 -3.51
CA GLN A 91 4.19 -8.29 -4.10
C GLN A 91 3.21 -9.44 -3.92
N LYS A 92 2.60 -9.55 -2.75
CA LYS A 92 1.56 -10.54 -2.50
C LYS A 92 0.37 -10.33 -3.42
N GLN A 93 -0.10 -9.10 -3.58
CA GLN A 93 -1.18 -8.78 -4.50
C GLN A 93 -0.85 -9.13 -5.94
N LEU A 94 0.36 -8.82 -6.38
CA LEU A 94 0.83 -9.20 -7.72
C LEU A 94 0.86 -10.71 -7.90
N SER A 95 1.33 -11.44 -6.91
CA SER A 95 1.34 -12.89 -6.92
C SER A 95 -0.07 -13.49 -6.98
N ASP A 96 -0.98 -12.95 -6.17
CA ASP A 96 -2.37 -13.39 -6.13
C ASP A 96 -3.09 -13.10 -7.47
N LEU A 97 -2.84 -11.93 -8.05
CA LEU A 97 -3.38 -11.56 -9.37
C LEU A 97 -2.81 -12.44 -10.48
N ALA A 98 -1.51 -12.73 -10.45
CA ALA A 98 -0.88 -13.62 -11.42
C ALA A 98 -1.45 -15.04 -11.31
N ALA A 99 -1.64 -15.55 -10.10
CA ALA A 99 -2.26 -16.85 -9.87
C ALA A 99 -3.70 -16.90 -10.37
N LYS A 100 -4.47 -15.85 -10.10
CA LYS A 100 -5.84 -15.71 -10.57
C LYS A 100 -5.91 -15.62 -12.09
N ALA A 101 -5.09 -14.80 -12.71
CA ALA A 101 -5.01 -14.66 -14.16
C ALA A 101 -4.60 -15.98 -14.82
N GLY A 102 -3.68 -16.74 -14.22
CA GLY A 102 -3.29 -18.05 -14.68
C GLY A 102 -4.44 -19.05 -14.66
N LYS A 103 -5.24 -19.06 -13.61
CA LYS A 103 -6.43 -19.92 -13.51
C LYS A 103 -7.49 -19.53 -14.53
N ASP A 104 -7.74 -18.25 -14.70
CA ASP A 104 -8.71 -17.75 -15.67
C ASP A 104 -8.26 -18.06 -17.10
N ALA A 105 -6.96 -17.93 -17.39
CA ALA A 105 -6.39 -18.28 -18.69
C ALA A 105 -6.50 -19.79 -18.97
N GLN A 106 -6.24 -20.63 -17.98
CA GLN A 106 -6.41 -22.08 -18.11
C GLN A 106 -7.87 -22.46 -18.35
N LYS A 107 -8.78 -21.85 -17.66
CA LYS A 107 -10.21 -22.06 -17.84
C LYS A 107 -10.65 -21.64 -19.24
N ALA A 108 -10.24 -20.46 -19.70
CA ALA A 108 -10.55 -19.98 -21.04
C ALA A 108 -9.98 -20.88 -22.13
N ALA A 109 -8.76 -21.37 -21.96
CA ALA A 109 -8.14 -22.34 -22.88
C ALA A 109 -8.90 -23.69 -22.92
N GLY A 110 -9.33 -24.15 -21.74
CA GLY A 110 -10.16 -25.37 -21.65
C GLY A 110 -11.51 -25.21 -22.34
N ASP A 111 -12.17 -24.09 -22.16
CA ASP A 111 -13.44 -23.79 -22.83
C ASP A 111 -13.27 -23.66 -24.35
N LEU A 112 -12.17 -23.06 -24.79
CA LEU A 112 -11.85 -23.00 -26.23
C LEU A 112 -11.61 -24.36 -26.85
N GLN A 113 -10.94 -25.27 -26.17
CA GLN A 113 -10.75 -26.64 -26.65
C GLN A 113 -12.05 -27.40 -26.76
N LYS A 114 -13.01 -27.17 -25.86
CA LYS A 114 -14.34 -27.81 -25.94
C LYS A 114 -15.17 -27.28 -27.08
N SER A 115 -14.97 -26.04 -27.49
CA SER A 115 -15.73 -25.42 -28.58
C SER A 115 -15.11 -25.60 -29.97
N LEU A 116 -13.91 -26.17 -30.05
CA LEU A 116 -13.29 -26.50 -31.33
C LEU A 116 -13.96 -27.72 -31.96
N PRO A 117 -14.40 -27.65 -33.23
CA PRO A 117 -14.91 -28.80 -33.92
C PRO A 117 -13.81 -29.83 -34.12
N LYS A 118 -14.13 -31.08 -33.85
CA LYS A 118 -13.23 -32.19 -34.11
C LYS A 118 -13.10 -32.46 -35.59
#